data_df3c7d8b45cb54941a6e9b9ffcd88481
#
_entry.id   df3c7d8b45cb54941a6e9b9ffcd88481
#
_cell.length_a   1.000
_cell.length_b   1.000
_cell.length_c   1.000
_cell.angle_alpha   90.00
_cell.angle_beta   90.00
_cell.angle_gamma   90.00
#
_symmetry.space_group_name_H-M   'P 1'
#
loop_
_entity.id
_entity.type
_entity.pdbx_description
1 polymer ?
#
loop_
_entity_poly.entity_id
_entity_poly.type
_entity_poly.pdbx_seq_one_letter_code
_entity_poly.pdbx_strand_id
1 'polypeptide(L)'
;MGMTNALNLLCGLALFLYGMHVMGEGLTRASGGRLEGILESLTKSKIKAVLLGAGVTAVIQSSSATTVMVVGFVNSGIMRLSQAAGVIMGANIGTTITSWILSLTGLQGDSLLTLCKPATFTPVLAFIGVCLLLFAKGDKKHDAGSIMIGFAVLMTGMEMMSSAVKPLANVPEFTNLLLMFTNPILGVIAGALLTAIIQSSSASVGILQALCVTGAVKYSAALPIIMGQNIGTCVTALISSVGASKNAKRAALIHLYFNIIGTVLFMVVFYAINAVFPFAFMDSAANAAGIAVIHTTFNIIATVVLLPFSGTLEKLATLTVRDNDTVERIDDFQLLDERFLSNPAFAVEQCKVVTDRMAELTREAIFDAINLIDGGAYTQEMADRVEALETKIDRYEDKLGTYMVKLSRAKLSRKDGHTLSLLLHSISDFERISDHAVNLMDSVQEMHDKKMSFSSAAAGELHVFADAVRDIVNRSFDSFLHDDVKLAKTVEPLEACIDDINVNVKSRHIERLTTGQCTIELGFVLTDISTNFERVSDHCSNIAVYQIQVPKDEYDTHEYLQNVKHQEHAEFDREEMAYEKRYRLPDVAKAQTAEAGE
;
A
#
# COMPACT_ATOMS: atom_id res chain seq x y z
N MET A 1 29.77 -33.40 12.94
CA MET A 1 29.93 -31.97 12.63
C MET A 1 30.56 -31.30 13.85
N GLY A 2 31.74 -30.66 13.73
CA GLY A 2 32.31 -29.92 14.86
C GLY A 2 31.44 -28.69 15.18
N MET A 3 31.45 -28.26 16.47
CA MET A 3 30.67 -27.11 16.93
C MET A 3 30.91 -25.85 16.07
N THR A 4 32.17 -25.63 15.64
CA THR A 4 32.53 -24.50 14.75
C THR A 4 31.83 -24.54 13.41
N ASN A 5 31.69 -25.71 12.78
CA ASN A 5 30.98 -25.84 11.49
C ASN A 5 29.47 -25.61 11.64
N ALA A 6 28.89 -26.03 12.77
CA ALA A 6 27.48 -25.74 13.07
C ALA A 6 27.23 -24.23 13.26
N LEU A 7 28.12 -23.55 13.99
CA LEU A 7 28.06 -22.10 14.19
C LEU A 7 28.28 -21.34 12.86
N ASN A 8 29.21 -21.79 12.02
CA ASN A 8 29.43 -21.20 10.70
C ASN A 8 28.23 -21.41 9.76
N LEU A 9 27.56 -22.56 9.82
CA LEU A 9 26.33 -22.80 9.07
C LEU A 9 25.21 -21.84 9.51
N LEU A 10 25.01 -21.67 10.83
CA LEU A 10 24.02 -20.74 11.36
C LEU A 10 24.35 -19.27 10.99
N CYS A 11 25.62 -18.88 11.09
CA CYS A 11 26.07 -17.55 10.69
C CYS A 11 25.88 -17.33 9.20
N GLY A 12 26.24 -18.29 8.36
CA GLY A 12 26.05 -18.25 6.92
C GLY A 12 24.56 -18.13 6.55
N LEU A 13 23.69 -18.88 7.23
CA LEU A 13 22.24 -18.79 7.04
C LEU A 13 21.70 -17.42 7.45
N ALA A 14 22.15 -16.88 8.58
CA ALA A 14 21.75 -15.55 9.04
C ALA A 14 22.15 -14.44 8.05
N LEU A 15 23.39 -14.47 7.56
CA LEU A 15 23.88 -13.53 6.53
C LEU A 15 23.12 -13.70 5.21
N PHE A 16 22.87 -14.93 4.80
CA PHE A 16 22.09 -15.22 3.59
C PHE A 16 20.68 -14.63 3.67
N LEU A 17 19.96 -14.88 4.76
CA LEU A 17 18.61 -14.36 4.98
C LEU A 17 18.60 -12.83 5.04
N TYR A 18 19.56 -12.25 5.76
CA TYR A 18 19.69 -10.79 5.89
C TYR A 18 20.04 -10.14 4.55
N GLY A 19 20.97 -10.70 3.79
CA GLY A 19 21.33 -10.21 2.45
C GLY A 19 20.15 -10.27 1.47
N MET A 20 19.38 -11.36 1.51
CA MET A 20 18.17 -11.52 0.71
C MET A 20 17.11 -10.46 1.08
N HIS A 21 16.93 -10.19 2.37
CA HIS A 21 15.99 -9.18 2.87
C HIS A 21 16.40 -7.76 2.41
N VAL A 22 17.65 -7.37 2.63
CA VAL A 22 18.17 -6.04 2.23
C VAL A 22 18.12 -5.83 0.72
N MET A 23 18.48 -6.86 -0.07
CA MET A 23 18.39 -6.81 -1.53
C MET A 23 16.93 -6.66 -1.99
N GLY A 24 16.01 -7.44 -1.41
CA GLY A 24 14.58 -7.39 -1.73
C GLY A 24 13.96 -6.03 -1.39
N GLU A 25 14.25 -5.48 -0.20
CA GLU A 25 13.81 -4.12 0.16
C GLU A 25 14.34 -3.06 -0.81
N GLY A 26 15.63 -3.13 -1.18
CA GLY A 26 16.22 -2.20 -2.13
C GLY A 26 15.57 -2.27 -3.51
N LEU A 27 15.28 -3.48 -4.00
CA LEU A 27 14.58 -3.71 -5.27
C LEU A 27 13.14 -3.19 -5.22
N THR A 28 12.42 -3.43 -4.13
CA THR A 28 11.05 -2.94 -3.91
C THR A 28 11.01 -1.41 -3.92
N ARG A 29 11.91 -0.74 -3.17
CA ARG A 29 12.01 0.73 -3.18
C ARG A 29 12.39 1.29 -4.54
N ALA A 30 13.36 0.68 -5.22
CA ALA A 30 13.80 1.12 -6.55
C ALA A 30 12.69 0.99 -7.61
N SER A 31 11.77 0.03 -7.46
CA SER A 31 10.63 -0.15 -8.37
C SER A 31 9.56 0.93 -8.16
N GLY A 32 9.49 1.56 -6.97
CA GLY A 32 8.47 2.53 -6.58
C GLY A 32 7.05 1.96 -6.74
N GLY A 33 6.02 2.46 -6.12
CA GLY A 33 4.64 1.91 -6.15
C GLY A 33 3.99 1.62 -7.53
N ARG A 34 4.80 1.57 -8.60
CA ARG A 34 4.34 1.28 -9.98
C ARG A 34 3.95 -0.18 -10.20
N LEU A 35 4.55 -1.12 -9.43
CA LEU A 35 4.25 -2.55 -9.61
C LEU A 35 2.81 -2.88 -9.23
N GLU A 36 2.29 -2.20 -8.24
CA GLU A 36 0.96 -2.42 -7.69
C GLU A 36 -0.13 -1.86 -8.62
N GLY A 37 0.04 -0.64 -9.14
CA GLY A 37 -0.86 -0.07 -10.15
C GLY A 37 -0.88 -0.87 -11.46
N ILE A 38 0.25 -1.53 -11.80
CA ILE A 38 0.34 -2.46 -12.92
C ILE A 38 -0.43 -3.76 -12.60
N LEU A 39 -0.39 -4.25 -11.37
CA LEU A 39 -1.15 -5.43 -10.92
C LEU A 39 -2.66 -5.26 -11.12
N GLU A 40 -3.20 -4.10 -10.82
CA GLU A 40 -4.60 -3.79 -11.01
C GLU A 40 -5.01 -3.75 -12.50
N SER A 41 -4.20 -3.09 -13.34
CA SER A 41 -4.56 -2.80 -14.74
C SER A 41 -4.36 -3.98 -15.71
N LEU A 42 -3.37 -4.86 -15.50
CA LEU A 42 -2.95 -5.88 -16.48
C LEU A 42 -3.57 -7.27 -16.26
N THR A 43 -4.35 -7.50 -15.23
CA THR A 43 -4.87 -8.84 -14.87
C THR A 43 -6.07 -9.31 -15.70
N LYS A 44 -6.53 -8.55 -16.71
CA LYS A 44 -7.66 -8.93 -17.57
C LYS A 44 -7.45 -10.22 -18.39
N SER A 45 -6.19 -10.63 -18.63
CA SER A 45 -5.82 -11.87 -19.33
C SER A 45 -5.05 -12.80 -18.40
N LYS A 46 -5.39 -14.10 -18.37
CA LYS A 46 -4.71 -15.11 -17.55
C LYS A 46 -3.20 -15.16 -17.81
N ILE A 47 -2.77 -15.06 -19.07
CA ILE A 47 -1.33 -15.07 -19.44
C ILE A 47 -0.65 -13.80 -18.93
N LYS A 48 -1.29 -12.63 -19.08
CA LYS A 48 -0.75 -11.37 -18.54
C LYS A 48 -0.65 -11.42 -17.01
N ALA A 49 -1.62 -12.01 -16.33
CA ALA A 49 -1.58 -12.20 -14.88
C ALA A 49 -0.39 -13.09 -14.45
N VAL A 50 -0.11 -14.19 -15.19
CA VAL A 50 1.06 -15.04 -14.94
C VAL A 50 2.37 -14.27 -15.16
N LEU A 51 2.51 -13.57 -16.28
CA LEU A 51 3.73 -12.79 -16.58
C LEU A 51 3.94 -11.69 -15.53
N LEU A 52 2.87 -11.06 -15.10
CA LEU A 52 2.89 -10.04 -14.07
C LEU A 52 3.32 -10.61 -12.71
N GLY A 53 2.70 -11.73 -12.28
CA GLY A 53 3.11 -12.41 -11.04
C GLY A 53 4.56 -12.84 -11.06
N ALA A 54 5.05 -13.34 -12.19
CA ALA A 54 6.46 -13.71 -12.38
C ALA A 54 7.37 -12.47 -12.29
N GLY A 55 7.01 -11.38 -12.97
CA GLY A 55 7.79 -10.13 -12.96
C GLY A 55 7.84 -9.48 -11.57
N VAL A 56 6.69 -9.35 -10.90
CA VAL A 56 6.60 -8.79 -9.55
C VAL A 56 7.44 -9.60 -8.55
N THR A 57 7.28 -10.93 -8.57
CA THR A 57 8.05 -11.80 -7.67
C THR A 57 9.55 -11.77 -7.98
N ALA A 58 9.94 -11.69 -9.26
CA ALA A 58 11.33 -11.55 -9.65
C ALA A 58 11.97 -10.24 -9.12
N VAL A 59 11.19 -9.16 -9.09
CA VAL A 59 11.63 -7.86 -8.55
C VAL A 59 11.62 -7.87 -7.02
N ILE A 60 10.51 -8.26 -6.39
CA ILE A 60 10.38 -8.29 -4.92
C ILE A 60 11.27 -9.38 -4.30
N GLN A 61 11.69 -10.39 -5.07
CA GLN A 61 12.47 -11.57 -4.61
C GLN A 61 11.77 -12.38 -3.51
N SER A 62 10.43 -12.26 -3.40
CA SER A 62 9.62 -12.95 -2.40
C SER A 62 8.25 -13.34 -2.96
N SER A 63 8.08 -14.63 -3.28
CA SER A 63 6.77 -15.17 -3.66
C SER A 63 5.77 -15.15 -2.51
N SER A 64 6.25 -15.31 -1.27
CA SER A 64 5.38 -15.21 -0.09
C SER A 64 4.79 -13.80 0.05
N ALA A 65 5.60 -12.74 -0.09
CA ALA A 65 5.12 -11.37 -0.07
C ALA A 65 4.12 -11.11 -1.22
N THR A 66 4.44 -11.54 -2.44
CA THR A 66 3.55 -11.40 -3.60
C THR A 66 2.22 -12.12 -3.38
N THR A 67 2.23 -13.36 -2.86
CA THR A 67 0.98 -14.11 -2.63
C THR A 67 0.16 -13.55 -1.47
N VAL A 68 0.79 -13.08 -0.39
CA VAL A 68 0.10 -12.39 0.71
C VAL A 68 -0.56 -11.11 0.22
N MET A 69 0.14 -10.33 -0.62
CA MET A 69 -0.42 -9.13 -1.27
C MET A 69 -1.63 -9.49 -2.16
N VAL A 70 -1.53 -10.54 -2.97
CA VAL A 70 -2.66 -11.02 -3.80
C VAL A 70 -3.85 -11.46 -2.93
N VAL A 71 -3.60 -12.14 -1.82
CA VAL A 71 -4.65 -12.49 -0.83
C VAL A 71 -5.29 -11.21 -0.27
N GLY A 72 -4.51 -10.17 0.02
CA GLY A 72 -4.99 -8.85 0.42
C GLY A 72 -5.84 -8.17 -0.67
N PHE A 73 -5.40 -8.17 -1.93
CA PHE A 73 -6.17 -7.61 -3.06
C PHE A 73 -7.50 -8.31 -3.29
N VAL A 74 -7.55 -9.62 -3.09
CA VAL A 74 -8.80 -10.38 -3.15
C VAL A 74 -9.67 -10.07 -1.94
N ASN A 75 -9.07 -9.87 -0.77
CA ASN A 75 -9.77 -9.50 0.45
C ASN A 75 -10.46 -8.14 0.36
N SER A 76 -9.76 -7.17 -0.21
CA SER A 76 -10.24 -5.79 -0.41
C SER A 76 -11.12 -5.62 -1.66
N GLY A 77 -11.33 -6.69 -2.45
CA GLY A 77 -12.14 -6.62 -3.67
C GLY A 77 -11.45 -5.99 -4.88
N ILE A 78 -10.20 -5.52 -4.75
CA ILE A 78 -9.39 -4.96 -5.83
C ILE A 78 -9.17 -6.00 -6.94
N MET A 79 -8.99 -7.27 -6.57
CA MET A 79 -8.70 -8.36 -7.50
C MET A 79 -9.73 -9.48 -7.41
N ARG A 80 -10.19 -9.96 -8.57
CA ARG A 80 -11.06 -11.13 -8.64
C ARG A 80 -10.26 -12.42 -8.42
N LEU A 81 -10.90 -13.45 -7.86
CA LEU A 81 -10.27 -14.75 -7.58
C LEU A 81 -9.64 -15.39 -8.83
N SER A 82 -10.30 -15.27 -10.00
CA SER A 82 -9.78 -15.78 -11.28
C SER A 82 -8.49 -15.09 -11.74
N GLN A 83 -8.32 -13.81 -11.41
CA GLN A 83 -7.10 -13.03 -11.72
C GLN A 83 -5.98 -13.44 -10.75
N ALA A 84 -6.30 -13.55 -9.46
CA ALA A 84 -5.39 -13.98 -8.41
C ALA A 84 -4.73 -15.33 -8.73
N ALA A 85 -5.48 -16.29 -9.26
CA ALA A 85 -4.95 -17.59 -9.67
C ALA A 85 -3.79 -17.45 -10.67
N GLY A 86 -3.92 -16.58 -11.68
CA GLY A 86 -2.85 -16.34 -12.65
C GLY A 86 -1.61 -15.71 -12.02
N VAL A 87 -1.79 -14.69 -11.17
CA VAL A 87 -0.67 -14.01 -10.50
C VAL A 87 0.07 -14.97 -9.55
N ILE A 88 -0.65 -15.80 -8.80
CA ILE A 88 -0.08 -16.81 -7.90
C ILE A 88 0.75 -17.84 -8.66
N MET A 89 0.24 -18.34 -9.79
CA MET A 89 0.99 -19.27 -10.65
C MET A 89 2.27 -18.60 -11.19
N GLY A 90 2.17 -17.33 -11.60
CA GLY A 90 3.32 -16.54 -12.04
C GLY A 90 4.34 -16.29 -10.94
N ALA A 91 3.90 -16.02 -9.72
CA ALA A 91 4.79 -15.81 -8.58
C ALA A 91 5.72 -17.02 -8.32
N ASN A 92 5.21 -18.24 -8.49
CA ASN A 92 6.04 -19.43 -8.39
C ASN A 92 7.13 -19.49 -9.47
N ILE A 93 6.84 -19.07 -10.71
CA ILE A 93 7.86 -18.94 -11.76
C ILE A 93 8.89 -17.87 -11.38
N GLY A 94 8.43 -16.69 -10.90
CA GLY A 94 9.31 -15.58 -10.51
C GLY A 94 10.32 -15.96 -9.43
N THR A 95 9.95 -16.82 -8.49
CA THR A 95 10.84 -17.34 -7.44
C THR A 95 12.05 -18.06 -8.00
N THR A 96 11.91 -18.69 -9.17
CA THR A 96 13.02 -19.45 -9.77
C THR A 96 14.21 -18.58 -10.19
N ILE A 97 13.99 -17.27 -10.40
CA ILE A 97 15.07 -16.31 -10.69
C ILE A 97 16.06 -16.24 -9.52
N THR A 98 15.57 -16.30 -8.28
CA THR A 98 16.46 -16.39 -7.10
C THR A 98 17.34 -17.64 -7.16
N SER A 99 16.78 -18.78 -7.56
CA SER A 99 17.57 -20.03 -7.71
C SER A 99 18.69 -19.90 -8.75
N TRP A 100 18.45 -19.16 -9.83
CA TRP A 100 19.48 -18.85 -10.84
C TRP A 100 20.55 -17.91 -10.30
N ILE A 101 20.17 -16.88 -9.56
CA ILE A 101 21.13 -15.98 -8.91
C ILE A 101 22.02 -16.78 -7.96
N LEU A 102 21.45 -17.66 -7.15
CA LEU A 102 22.20 -18.51 -6.21
C LEU A 102 23.08 -19.53 -6.92
N SER A 103 22.68 -20.00 -8.11
CA SER A 103 23.46 -20.98 -8.89
C SER A 103 24.81 -20.44 -9.38
N LEU A 104 24.99 -19.11 -9.39
CA LEU A 104 26.27 -18.48 -9.72
C LEU A 104 27.40 -18.89 -8.76
N THR A 105 27.08 -19.31 -7.52
CA THR A 105 28.06 -19.81 -6.56
C THR A 105 28.70 -21.11 -6.99
N GLY A 106 28.04 -21.92 -7.82
CA GLY A 106 28.51 -23.21 -8.33
C GLY A 106 29.34 -23.14 -9.63
N LEU A 107 29.63 -21.95 -10.16
CA LEU A 107 30.38 -21.79 -11.38
C LEU A 107 31.83 -22.30 -11.20
N GLN A 108 32.17 -23.33 -11.98
CA GLN A 108 33.54 -23.88 -12.09
C GLN A 108 34.05 -23.60 -13.52
N GLY A 109 35.23 -23.02 -13.67
CA GLY A 109 35.78 -22.72 -14.98
C GLY A 109 37.06 -21.89 -14.90
N ASP A 110 37.87 -21.92 -15.99
CA ASP A 110 39.16 -21.24 -16.07
C ASP A 110 39.06 -19.80 -16.58
N SER A 111 39.97 -18.95 -16.12
CA SER A 111 40.35 -17.63 -16.61
C SER A 111 39.21 -16.59 -16.66
N LEU A 112 38.42 -16.48 -17.71
CA LEU A 112 37.38 -15.46 -17.90
C LEU A 112 36.14 -15.73 -17.04
N LEU A 113 35.77 -16.99 -16.85
CA LEU A 113 34.66 -17.39 -15.97
C LEU A 113 34.97 -17.14 -14.48
N THR A 114 36.25 -17.02 -14.11
CA THR A 114 36.67 -16.72 -12.75
C THR A 114 36.26 -15.31 -12.33
N LEU A 115 36.18 -14.34 -13.27
CA LEU A 115 35.68 -12.99 -13.01
C LEU A 115 34.19 -12.97 -12.71
N CYS A 116 33.42 -13.92 -13.23
CA CYS A 116 31.99 -14.08 -12.99
C CYS A 116 31.66 -14.85 -11.70
N LYS A 117 32.66 -15.37 -10.96
CA LYS A 117 32.45 -16.04 -9.68
C LYS A 117 32.06 -15.02 -8.63
N PRO A 118 31.00 -15.28 -7.82
CA PRO A 118 30.61 -14.37 -6.74
C PRO A 118 31.75 -13.99 -5.82
N ALA A 119 32.61 -14.94 -5.43
CA ALA A 119 33.78 -14.69 -4.60
C ALA A 119 34.73 -13.60 -5.15
N THR A 120 34.73 -13.36 -6.46
CA THR A 120 35.61 -12.38 -7.10
C THR A 120 34.97 -11.00 -7.23
N PHE A 121 33.68 -10.93 -7.64
CA PHE A 121 33.06 -9.63 -7.90
C PHE A 121 32.24 -9.08 -6.72
N THR A 122 31.77 -9.94 -5.81
CA THR A 122 30.97 -9.46 -4.66
C THR A 122 31.72 -8.50 -3.73
N PRO A 123 33.04 -8.63 -3.45
CA PRO A 123 33.75 -7.62 -2.67
C PRO A 123 33.77 -6.24 -3.33
N VAL A 124 33.92 -6.22 -4.67
CA VAL A 124 33.86 -4.96 -5.45
C VAL A 124 32.46 -4.36 -5.40
N LEU A 125 31.43 -5.18 -5.61
CA LEU A 125 30.03 -4.75 -5.46
C LEU A 125 29.73 -4.23 -4.06
N ALA A 126 30.21 -4.91 -3.01
CA ALA A 126 30.03 -4.46 -1.63
C ALA A 126 30.68 -3.08 -1.43
N PHE A 127 31.91 -2.88 -1.91
CA PHE A 127 32.61 -1.60 -1.79
C PHE A 127 31.87 -0.48 -2.53
N ILE A 128 31.45 -0.71 -3.77
CA ILE A 128 30.66 0.27 -4.54
C ILE A 128 29.33 0.56 -3.81
N GLY A 129 28.66 -0.49 -3.32
CA GLY A 129 27.41 -0.36 -2.58
C GLY A 129 27.55 0.50 -1.33
N VAL A 130 28.63 0.29 -0.53
CA VAL A 130 28.93 1.14 0.64
C VAL A 130 29.20 2.58 0.23
N CYS A 131 29.99 2.80 -0.84
CA CYS A 131 30.26 4.14 -1.34
C CYS A 131 28.96 4.87 -1.76
N LEU A 132 28.03 4.15 -2.42
CA LEU A 132 26.74 4.72 -2.79
C LEU A 132 25.89 5.06 -1.56
N LEU A 133 25.89 4.22 -0.52
CA LEU A 133 25.14 4.49 0.71
C LEU A 133 25.71 5.67 1.52
N LEU A 134 27.04 5.82 1.56
CA LEU A 134 27.67 6.84 2.40
C LEU A 134 27.82 8.19 1.71
N PHE A 135 28.08 8.20 0.41
CA PHE A 135 28.51 9.43 -0.32
C PHE A 135 27.56 9.87 -1.41
N ALA A 136 26.66 9.03 -1.91
CA ALA A 136 25.76 9.43 -2.97
C ALA A 136 24.57 10.23 -2.42
N LYS A 137 24.11 11.21 -3.19
CA LYS A 137 22.88 11.96 -2.90
C LYS A 137 21.74 11.42 -3.76
N GLY A 138 20.58 11.21 -3.13
CA GLY A 138 19.33 10.79 -3.79
C GLY A 138 18.98 9.31 -3.63
N ASP A 139 17.68 9.05 -3.45
CA ASP A 139 17.10 7.76 -3.04
C ASP A 139 17.45 6.62 -4.00
N LYS A 140 17.39 6.85 -5.31
CA LYS A 140 17.71 5.81 -6.32
C LYS A 140 19.14 5.26 -6.21
N LYS A 141 20.11 6.11 -5.82
CA LYS A 141 21.50 5.68 -5.63
C LYS A 141 21.68 4.93 -4.33
N HIS A 142 20.97 5.34 -3.29
CA HIS A 142 20.93 4.63 -2.01
C HIS A 142 20.28 3.24 -2.16
N ASP A 143 19.19 3.15 -2.94
CA ASP A 143 18.55 1.86 -3.23
C ASP A 143 19.49 0.94 -4.03
N ALA A 144 20.17 1.46 -5.05
CA ALA A 144 21.20 0.71 -5.78
C ALA A 144 22.32 0.23 -4.84
N GLY A 145 22.77 1.08 -3.92
CA GLY A 145 23.75 0.72 -2.89
C GLY A 145 23.26 -0.41 -1.98
N SER A 146 22.01 -0.33 -1.53
CA SER A 146 21.36 -1.37 -0.71
C SER A 146 21.25 -2.70 -1.45
N ILE A 147 20.87 -2.69 -2.73
CA ILE A 147 20.79 -3.87 -3.58
C ILE A 147 22.17 -4.53 -3.71
N MET A 148 23.22 -3.75 -3.98
CA MET A 148 24.58 -4.25 -4.13
C MET A 148 25.12 -4.88 -2.85
N ILE A 149 24.90 -4.23 -1.70
CA ILE A 149 25.32 -4.77 -0.40
C ILE A 149 24.50 -6.01 -0.05
N GLY A 150 23.19 -5.95 -0.19
CA GLY A 150 22.31 -7.10 0.06
C GLY A 150 22.74 -8.32 -0.75
N PHE A 151 23.04 -8.15 -2.04
CA PHE A 151 23.57 -9.20 -2.91
C PHE A 151 24.92 -9.73 -2.40
N ALA A 152 25.84 -8.86 -2.02
CA ALA A 152 27.16 -9.27 -1.55
C ALA A 152 27.09 -10.06 -0.24
N VAL A 153 26.26 -9.61 0.73
CA VAL A 153 26.03 -10.29 2.01
C VAL A 153 25.36 -11.65 1.77
N LEU A 154 24.37 -11.72 0.88
CA LEU A 154 23.68 -12.96 0.49
C LEU A 154 24.68 -13.99 -0.06
N MET A 155 25.55 -13.58 -1.00
CA MET A 155 26.56 -14.47 -1.59
C MET A 155 27.61 -14.91 -0.57
N THR A 156 28.03 -14.03 0.33
CA THR A 156 28.93 -14.37 1.43
C THR A 156 28.30 -15.40 2.37
N GLY A 157 27.02 -15.21 2.73
CA GLY A 157 26.26 -16.18 3.52
C GLY A 157 26.16 -17.54 2.86
N MET A 158 25.92 -17.58 1.54
CA MET A 158 25.86 -18.81 0.74
C MET A 158 27.21 -19.54 0.72
N GLU A 159 28.32 -18.82 0.56
CA GLU A 159 29.67 -19.38 0.57
C GLU A 159 30.03 -19.96 1.96
N MET A 160 29.66 -19.24 3.04
CA MET A 160 29.85 -19.73 4.41
C MET A 160 29.05 -21.02 4.67
N MET A 161 27.77 -21.08 4.26
CA MET A 161 26.97 -22.31 4.36
C MET A 161 27.62 -23.46 3.60
N SER A 162 28.01 -23.23 2.35
CA SER A 162 28.64 -24.24 1.50
C SER A 162 29.94 -24.77 2.13
N SER A 163 30.77 -23.89 2.65
CA SER A 163 32.02 -24.25 3.31
C SER A 163 31.78 -25.03 4.62
N ALA A 164 30.76 -24.66 5.40
CA ALA A 164 30.40 -25.32 6.65
C ALA A 164 29.88 -26.74 6.45
N VAL A 165 29.15 -27.01 5.35
CA VAL A 165 28.57 -28.34 5.06
C VAL A 165 29.52 -29.25 4.28
N LYS A 166 30.53 -28.73 3.61
CA LYS A 166 31.48 -29.51 2.82
C LYS A 166 32.11 -30.72 3.55
N PRO A 167 32.50 -30.61 4.83
CA PRO A 167 33.04 -31.76 5.58
C PRO A 167 32.03 -32.90 5.80
N LEU A 168 30.72 -32.62 5.70
CA LEU A 168 29.65 -33.63 5.87
C LEU A 168 29.63 -34.67 4.74
N ALA A 169 30.24 -34.36 3.60
CA ALA A 169 30.41 -35.32 2.50
C ALA A 169 31.05 -36.66 2.94
N ASN A 170 31.93 -36.61 3.95
CA ASN A 170 32.65 -37.75 4.47
C ASN A 170 32.02 -38.39 5.72
N VAL A 171 30.78 -37.98 6.09
CA VAL A 171 30.06 -38.49 7.26
C VAL A 171 29.00 -39.52 6.79
N PRO A 172 29.18 -40.83 7.05
CA PRO A 172 28.27 -41.86 6.54
C PRO A 172 26.80 -41.67 7.01
N GLU A 173 26.61 -41.22 8.24
CA GLU A 173 25.27 -40.96 8.81
C GLU A 173 24.54 -39.88 8.02
N PHE A 174 25.26 -38.84 7.58
CA PHE A 174 24.71 -37.75 6.77
C PHE A 174 24.35 -38.21 5.38
N THR A 175 25.24 -38.96 4.73
CA THR A 175 24.97 -39.50 3.39
C THR A 175 23.83 -40.51 3.39
N ASN A 176 23.74 -41.35 4.42
CA ASN A 176 22.62 -42.28 4.62
C ASN A 176 21.28 -41.53 4.85
N LEU A 177 21.30 -40.44 5.61
CA LEU A 177 20.11 -39.60 5.81
C LEU A 177 19.65 -39.02 4.45
N LEU A 178 20.56 -38.52 3.63
CA LEU A 178 20.23 -38.00 2.30
C LEU A 178 19.67 -39.07 1.37
N LEU A 179 20.14 -40.31 1.48
CA LEU A 179 19.62 -41.43 0.71
C LEU A 179 18.15 -41.77 1.06
N MET A 180 17.70 -41.50 2.27
CA MET A 180 16.26 -41.66 2.62
C MET A 180 15.36 -40.77 1.76
N PHE A 181 15.83 -39.58 1.37
CA PHE A 181 15.09 -38.64 0.56
C PHE A 181 15.07 -38.98 -0.94
N THR A 182 15.73 -40.05 -1.36
CA THR A 182 15.53 -40.64 -2.69
C THR A 182 14.17 -41.29 -2.84
N ASN A 183 13.51 -41.62 -1.69
CA ASN A 183 12.08 -41.92 -1.68
C ASN A 183 11.31 -40.65 -2.00
N PRO A 184 10.52 -40.61 -3.10
CA PRO A 184 9.85 -39.38 -3.55
C PRO A 184 8.93 -38.77 -2.51
N ILE A 185 8.20 -39.58 -1.75
CA ILE A 185 7.26 -39.09 -0.73
C ILE A 185 8.01 -38.44 0.43
N LEU A 186 9.07 -39.10 0.92
CA LEU A 186 9.89 -38.56 2.01
C LEU A 186 10.62 -37.28 1.59
N GLY A 187 11.10 -37.20 0.34
CA GLY A 187 11.72 -35.99 -0.21
C GLY A 187 10.74 -34.81 -0.27
N VAL A 188 9.51 -35.05 -0.76
CA VAL A 188 8.47 -34.02 -0.79
C VAL A 188 8.11 -33.54 0.62
N ILE A 189 7.93 -34.46 1.57
CA ILE A 189 7.62 -34.10 2.96
C ILE A 189 8.77 -33.28 3.58
N ALA A 190 10.01 -33.71 3.40
CA ALA A 190 11.18 -33.00 3.91
C ALA A 190 11.28 -31.57 3.36
N GLY A 191 11.11 -31.40 2.04
CA GLY A 191 11.11 -30.10 1.39
C GLY A 191 9.96 -29.20 1.88
N ALA A 192 8.75 -29.77 2.02
CA ALA A 192 7.59 -29.05 2.49
C ALA A 192 7.74 -28.58 3.95
N LEU A 193 8.18 -29.44 4.84
CA LEU A 193 8.42 -29.10 6.25
C LEU A 193 9.52 -28.06 6.42
N LEU A 194 10.65 -28.22 5.70
CA LEU A 194 11.74 -27.24 5.76
C LEU A 194 11.27 -25.86 5.36
N THR A 195 10.55 -25.75 4.24
CA THR A 195 10.08 -24.46 3.74
C THR A 195 8.94 -23.90 4.60
N ALA A 196 8.05 -24.73 5.14
CA ALA A 196 6.99 -24.29 6.04
C ALA A 196 7.54 -23.71 7.36
N ILE A 197 8.65 -24.28 7.88
CA ILE A 197 9.34 -23.75 9.08
C ILE A 197 10.06 -22.44 8.78
N ILE A 198 10.83 -22.39 7.69
CA ILE A 198 11.62 -21.21 7.31
C ILE A 198 10.71 -20.11 6.73
N GLN A 199 9.56 -20.46 6.17
CA GLN A 199 8.61 -19.58 5.47
C GLN A 199 9.22 -18.84 4.26
N SER A 200 10.30 -19.38 3.70
CA SER A 200 11.00 -18.84 2.52
C SER A 200 11.47 -19.97 1.62
N SER A 201 10.85 -20.11 0.45
CA SER A 201 11.27 -21.07 -0.57
C SER A 201 12.65 -20.76 -1.13
N SER A 202 12.98 -19.49 -1.32
CA SER A 202 14.31 -19.08 -1.78
C SER A 202 15.40 -19.49 -0.81
N ALA A 203 15.17 -19.32 0.50
CA ALA A 203 16.11 -19.77 1.54
C ALA A 203 16.22 -21.30 1.56
N SER A 204 15.11 -22.01 1.46
CA SER A 204 15.10 -23.48 1.43
C SER A 204 15.84 -24.05 0.21
N VAL A 205 15.64 -23.43 -0.97
CA VAL A 205 16.40 -23.79 -2.19
C VAL A 205 17.89 -23.46 -2.04
N GLY A 206 18.22 -22.31 -1.44
CA GLY A 206 19.62 -21.94 -1.15
C GLY A 206 20.32 -22.94 -0.24
N ILE A 207 19.65 -23.43 0.80
CA ILE A 207 20.20 -24.50 1.66
C ILE A 207 20.44 -25.78 0.84
N LEU A 208 19.50 -26.18 -0.01
CA LEU A 208 19.66 -27.35 -0.85
C LEU A 208 20.84 -27.18 -1.84
N GLN A 209 20.97 -26.01 -2.46
CA GLN A 209 22.12 -25.70 -3.34
C GLN A 209 23.45 -25.70 -2.58
N ALA A 210 23.47 -25.17 -1.36
CA ALA A 210 24.68 -25.25 -0.50
C ALA A 210 25.05 -26.71 -0.18
N LEU A 211 24.08 -27.57 0.12
CA LEU A 211 24.29 -29.00 0.37
C LEU A 211 24.81 -29.75 -0.88
N CYS A 212 24.46 -29.30 -2.08
CA CYS A 212 24.97 -29.92 -3.32
C CYS A 212 26.51 -29.82 -3.44
N VAL A 213 27.16 -28.85 -2.77
CA VAL A 213 28.63 -28.74 -2.75
C VAL A 213 29.30 -29.95 -2.09
N THR A 214 28.58 -30.70 -1.25
CA THR A 214 29.08 -31.94 -0.66
C THR A 214 29.27 -33.07 -1.70
N GLY A 215 28.59 -32.99 -2.85
CA GLY A 215 28.52 -34.09 -3.84
C GLY A 215 27.65 -35.27 -3.38
N ALA A 216 27.13 -35.25 -2.15
CA ALA A 216 26.33 -36.35 -1.60
C ALA A 216 24.84 -36.26 -1.99
N VAL A 217 24.35 -35.09 -2.38
CA VAL A 217 22.97 -34.89 -2.85
C VAL A 217 22.84 -35.34 -4.27
N LYS A 218 22.10 -36.40 -4.53
CA LYS A 218 21.78 -36.86 -5.89
C LYS A 218 20.55 -36.14 -6.44
N TYR A 219 20.39 -36.08 -7.77
CA TYR A 219 19.18 -35.53 -8.39
C TYR A 219 17.92 -36.30 -8.00
N SER A 220 18.03 -37.62 -7.74
CA SER A 220 16.93 -38.46 -7.24
C SER A 220 16.37 -38.00 -5.90
N ALA A 221 17.19 -37.39 -5.04
CA ALA A 221 16.75 -36.79 -3.78
C ALA A 221 16.35 -35.30 -3.94
N ALA A 222 17.12 -34.53 -4.74
CA ALA A 222 16.90 -33.11 -4.93
C ALA A 222 15.55 -32.80 -5.59
N LEU A 223 15.15 -33.57 -6.61
CA LEU A 223 13.93 -33.37 -7.38
C LEU A 223 12.66 -33.39 -6.49
N PRO A 224 12.37 -34.42 -5.68
CA PRO A 224 11.20 -34.40 -4.80
C PRO A 224 11.28 -33.35 -3.69
N ILE A 225 12.49 -33.05 -3.17
CA ILE A 225 12.68 -31.98 -2.18
C ILE A 225 12.23 -30.63 -2.75
N ILE A 226 12.64 -30.27 -3.98
CA ILE A 226 12.26 -29.01 -4.63
C ILE A 226 10.74 -28.90 -4.76
N MET A 227 10.06 -29.96 -5.14
CA MET A 227 8.60 -29.97 -5.26
C MET A 227 7.92 -29.78 -3.91
N GLY A 228 8.47 -30.42 -2.87
CA GLY A 228 8.02 -30.19 -1.50
C GLY A 228 8.21 -28.75 -1.04
N GLN A 229 9.33 -28.13 -1.39
CA GLN A 229 9.59 -26.71 -1.05
C GLN A 229 8.52 -25.77 -1.61
N ASN A 230 8.01 -26.01 -2.82
CA ASN A 230 6.90 -25.23 -3.37
C ASN A 230 5.59 -25.42 -2.57
N ILE A 231 5.28 -26.64 -2.09
CA ILE A 231 4.13 -26.88 -1.22
C ILE A 231 4.30 -26.16 0.11
N GLY A 232 5.49 -26.21 0.71
CA GLY A 232 5.78 -25.54 1.98
C GLY A 232 5.57 -24.03 1.94
N THR A 233 5.80 -23.39 0.80
CA THR A 233 5.59 -21.95 0.59
C THR A 233 4.12 -21.54 0.78
N CYS A 234 3.18 -22.45 0.57
CA CYS A 234 1.74 -22.16 0.70
C CYS A 234 1.32 -21.85 2.13
N VAL A 235 2.09 -22.30 3.12
CA VAL A 235 1.79 -22.09 4.55
C VAL A 235 1.69 -20.60 4.90
N THR A 236 2.55 -19.76 4.33
CA THR A 236 2.50 -18.29 4.53
C THR A 236 1.20 -17.69 4.04
N ALA A 237 0.74 -18.06 2.85
CA ALA A 237 -0.53 -17.59 2.29
C ALA A 237 -1.74 -18.09 3.11
N LEU A 238 -1.70 -19.33 3.60
CA LEU A 238 -2.74 -19.88 4.46
C LEU A 238 -2.83 -19.16 5.80
N ILE A 239 -1.69 -18.91 6.45
CA ILE A 239 -1.65 -18.15 7.72
C ILE A 239 -2.18 -16.74 7.49
N SER A 240 -1.75 -16.06 6.44
CA SER A 240 -2.21 -14.70 6.13
C SER A 240 -3.70 -14.62 5.79
N SER A 241 -4.32 -15.72 5.38
CA SER A 241 -5.76 -15.74 5.07
C SER A 241 -6.64 -15.96 6.30
N VAL A 242 -6.06 -16.24 7.49
CA VAL A 242 -6.82 -16.37 8.74
C VAL A 242 -7.47 -15.03 9.08
N GLY A 243 -8.77 -15.04 9.39
CA GLY A 243 -9.54 -13.81 9.63
C GLY A 243 -9.96 -13.03 8.37
N ALA A 244 -9.50 -13.42 7.17
CA ALA A 244 -9.85 -12.77 5.92
C ALA A 244 -11.21 -13.22 5.37
N SER A 245 -11.70 -12.51 4.34
CA SER A 245 -12.89 -12.85 3.57
C SER A 245 -12.80 -14.24 2.95
N LYS A 246 -13.95 -14.81 2.58
CA LYS A 246 -14.01 -16.13 1.94
C LYS A 246 -13.19 -16.20 0.65
N ASN A 247 -13.23 -15.13 -0.17
CA ASN A 247 -12.48 -15.09 -1.40
C ASN A 247 -10.96 -15.03 -1.17
N ALA A 248 -10.51 -14.32 -0.14
CA ALA A 248 -9.11 -14.31 0.28
C ALA A 248 -8.63 -15.70 0.74
N LYS A 249 -9.43 -16.42 1.53
CA LYS A 249 -9.16 -17.82 1.90
C LYS A 249 -9.11 -18.74 0.68
N ARG A 250 -10.03 -18.55 -0.28
CA ARG A 250 -10.03 -19.28 -1.56
C ARG A 250 -8.76 -19.02 -2.37
N ALA A 251 -8.26 -17.77 -2.40
CA ALA A 251 -7.00 -17.45 -3.08
C ALA A 251 -5.81 -18.21 -2.45
N ALA A 252 -5.71 -18.25 -1.13
CA ALA A 252 -4.69 -19.03 -0.44
C ALA A 252 -4.81 -20.55 -0.72
N LEU A 253 -6.04 -21.09 -0.80
CA LEU A 253 -6.28 -22.48 -1.17
C LEU A 253 -5.95 -22.77 -2.63
N ILE A 254 -6.17 -21.84 -3.56
CA ILE A 254 -5.74 -21.99 -4.96
C ILE A 254 -4.22 -22.16 -5.02
N HIS A 255 -3.46 -21.40 -4.24
CA HIS A 255 -2.01 -21.56 -4.15
C HIS A 255 -1.61 -22.95 -3.66
N LEU A 256 -2.27 -23.43 -2.61
CA LEU A 256 -2.03 -24.80 -2.10
C LEU A 256 -2.39 -25.89 -3.13
N TYR A 257 -3.57 -25.81 -3.72
CA TYR A 257 -4.03 -26.81 -4.69
C TYR A 257 -3.17 -26.81 -5.95
N PHE A 258 -2.76 -25.64 -6.44
CA PHE A 258 -1.84 -25.53 -7.57
C PHE A 258 -0.53 -26.29 -7.28
N ASN A 259 0.09 -26.08 -6.12
CA ASN A 259 1.35 -26.72 -5.77
C ASN A 259 1.19 -28.22 -5.47
N ILE A 260 0.13 -28.64 -4.80
CA ILE A 260 -0.12 -30.07 -4.52
C ILE A 260 -0.43 -30.82 -5.81
N ILE A 261 -1.39 -30.32 -6.61
CA ILE A 261 -1.80 -31.00 -7.86
C ILE A 261 -0.65 -30.98 -8.88
N GLY A 262 0.06 -29.85 -8.98
CA GLY A 262 1.24 -29.72 -9.83
C GLY A 262 2.34 -30.71 -9.43
N THR A 263 2.62 -30.82 -8.14
CA THR A 263 3.61 -31.80 -7.61
C THR A 263 3.19 -33.23 -7.92
N VAL A 264 1.96 -33.61 -7.59
CA VAL A 264 1.47 -34.99 -7.82
C VAL A 264 1.51 -35.32 -9.30
N LEU A 265 1.01 -34.44 -10.16
CA LEU A 265 0.98 -34.66 -11.60
C LEU A 265 2.39 -34.79 -12.18
N PHE A 266 3.29 -33.85 -11.83
CA PHE A 266 4.66 -33.89 -12.30
C PHE A 266 5.41 -35.15 -11.83
N MET A 267 5.27 -35.50 -10.55
CA MET A 267 5.88 -36.70 -9.97
C MET A 267 5.40 -37.98 -10.68
N VAL A 268 4.09 -38.13 -10.86
CA VAL A 268 3.52 -39.31 -11.54
C VAL A 268 4.06 -39.40 -12.96
N VAL A 269 3.97 -38.30 -13.73
CA VAL A 269 4.43 -38.30 -15.13
C VAL A 269 5.96 -38.52 -15.22
N PHE A 270 6.74 -37.81 -14.40
CA PHE A 270 8.21 -37.91 -14.41
C PHE A 270 8.67 -39.32 -14.05
N TYR A 271 8.17 -39.92 -12.96
CA TYR A 271 8.59 -41.26 -12.55
C TYR A 271 8.06 -42.35 -13.49
N ALA A 272 6.87 -42.17 -14.09
CA ALA A 272 6.39 -43.08 -15.14
C ALA A 272 7.31 -43.07 -16.38
N ILE A 273 7.74 -41.88 -16.83
CA ILE A 273 8.69 -41.77 -17.92
C ILE A 273 10.05 -42.40 -17.52
N ASN A 274 10.54 -42.09 -16.32
CA ASN A 274 11.80 -42.60 -15.81
C ASN A 274 11.79 -44.14 -15.65
N ALA A 275 10.63 -44.73 -15.36
CA ALA A 275 10.50 -46.20 -15.30
C ALA A 275 10.61 -46.88 -16.67
N VAL A 276 10.16 -46.19 -17.74
CA VAL A 276 10.27 -46.68 -19.13
C VAL A 276 11.62 -46.33 -19.77
N PHE A 277 12.06 -45.09 -19.51
CA PHE A 277 13.33 -44.55 -20.04
C PHE A 277 14.15 -44.02 -18.85
N PRO A 278 15.02 -44.85 -18.21
CA PRO A 278 15.79 -44.43 -17.05
C PRO A 278 16.68 -43.24 -17.35
N PHE A 279 16.51 -42.17 -16.60
CA PHE A 279 17.33 -40.96 -16.75
C PHE A 279 18.66 -41.12 -16.01
N ALA A 280 19.76 -41.19 -16.76
CA ALA A 280 21.11 -41.38 -16.21
C ALA A 280 21.53 -40.30 -15.20
N PHE A 281 20.98 -39.08 -15.29
CA PHE A 281 21.31 -38.00 -14.38
C PHE A 281 20.78 -38.23 -12.96
N MET A 282 19.75 -39.08 -12.76
CA MET A 282 19.09 -39.26 -11.45
C MET A 282 20.09 -39.74 -10.38
N ASP A 283 21.05 -40.56 -10.76
CA ASP A 283 22.07 -41.08 -9.85
C ASP A 283 23.32 -40.19 -9.75
N SER A 284 23.42 -39.15 -10.56
CA SER A 284 24.53 -38.21 -10.50
C SER A 284 24.36 -37.18 -9.37
N ALA A 285 25.50 -36.65 -8.91
CA ALA A 285 25.50 -35.58 -7.91
C ALA A 285 24.83 -34.31 -8.47
N ALA A 286 23.86 -33.78 -7.74
CA ALA A 286 23.20 -32.54 -8.08
C ALA A 286 24.16 -31.36 -7.89
N ASN A 287 23.99 -30.33 -8.71
CA ASN A 287 24.71 -29.07 -8.59
C ASN A 287 23.73 -27.89 -8.55
N ALA A 288 24.20 -26.72 -8.13
CA ALA A 288 23.35 -25.55 -7.94
C ALA A 288 22.60 -25.13 -9.22
N ALA A 289 23.23 -25.23 -10.39
CA ALA A 289 22.59 -24.92 -11.67
C ALA A 289 21.49 -25.94 -12.03
N GLY A 290 21.75 -27.24 -11.81
CA GLY A 290 20.76 -28.31 -12.01
C GLY A 290 19.53 -28.14 -11.10
N ILE A 291 19.72 -27.70 -9.84
CA ILE A 291 18.63 -27.33 -8.94
C ILE A 291 17.79 -26.20 -9.54
N ALA A 292 18.42 -25.13 -10.04
CA ALA A 292 17.72 -24.02 -10.68
C ALA A 292 16.94 -24.46 -11.94
N VAL A 293 17.54 -25.34 -12.77
CA VAL A 293 16.86 -25.91 -13.95
C VAL A 293 15.63 -26.72 -13.54
N ILE A 294 15.74 -27.62 -12.57
CA ILE A 294 14.62 -28.44 -12.11
C ILE A 294 13.51 -27.55 -11.55
N HIS A 295 13.87 -26.58 -10.71
CA HIS A 295 12.92 -25.66 -10.09
C HIS A 295 12.15 -24.84 -11.15
N THR A 296 12.87 -24.31 -12.16
CA THR A 296 12.25 -23.53 -13.24
C THR A 296 11.38 -24.42 -14.12
N THR A 297 11.88 -25.58 -14.54
CA THR A 297 11.15 -26.52 -15.41
C THR A 297 9.86 -26.98 -14.75
N PHE A 298 9.91 -27.34 -13.47
CA PHE A 298 8.72 -27.73 -12.72
C PHE A 298 7.67 -26.60 -12.67
N ASN A 299 8.06 -25.39 -12.29
CA ASN A 299 7.11 -24.28 -12.16
C ASN A 299 6.52 -23.84 -13.50
N ILE A 300 7.30 -23.84 -14.59
CA ILE A 300 6.80 -23.55 -15.93
C ILE A 300 5.83 -24.64 -16.40
N ILE A 301 6.19 -25.93 -16.28
CA ILE A 301 5.33 -27.03 -16.70
C ILE A 301 4.05 -27.06 -15.89
N ALA A 302 4.13 -26.93 -14.55
CA ALA A 302 2.96 -26.89 -13.69
C ALA A 302 2.02 -25.72 -14.07
N THR A 303 2.59 -24.53 -14.35
CA THR A 303 1.80 -23.38 -14.78
C THR A 303 1.16 -23.61 -16.15
N VAL A 304 1.92 -24.05 -17.15
CA VAL A 304 1.40 -24.29 -18.51
C VAL A 304 0.28 -25.32 -18.51
N VAL A 305 0.44 -26.41 -17.72
CA VAL A 305 -0.55 -27.49 -17.64
C VAL A 305 -1.80 -27.05 -16.83
N LEU A 306 -1.63 -26.35 -15.71
CA LEU A 306 -2.74 -26.04 -14.82
C LEU A 306 -3.43 -24.69 -15.13
N LEU A 307 -2.81 -23.78 -15.88
CA LEU A 307 -3.40 -22.49 -16.24
C LEU A 307 -4.74 -22.61 -16.99
N PRO A 308 -4.88 -23.51 -17.98
CA PRO A 308 -6.19 -23.76 -18.60
C PRO A 308 -7.27 -24.19 -17.59
N PHE A 309 -6.86 -24.94 -16.56
CA PHE A 309 -7.72 -25.48 -15.51
C PHE A 309 -7.82 -24.56 -14.27
N SER A 310 -7.39 -23.31 -14.36
CA SER A 310 -7.48 -22.36 -13.24
C SER A 310 -8.91 -22.22 -12.69
N GLY A 311 -9.95 -22.29 -13.54
CA GLY A 311 -11.35 -22.30 -13.12
C GLY A 311 -11.74 -23.56 -12.32
N THR A 312 -11.07 -24.70 -12.53
CA THR A 312 -11.26 -25.91 -11.72
C THR A 312 -10.66 -25.74 -10.33
N LEU A 313 -9.47 -25.11 -10.25
CA LEU A 313 -8.85 -24.76 -8.95
C LEU A 313 -9.72 -23.79 -8.15
N GLU A 314 -10.31 -22.81 -8.83
CA GLU A 314 -11.28 -21.88 -8.22
C GLU A 314 -12.52 -22.59 -7.70
N LYS A 315 -13.10 -23.50 -8.50
CA LYS A 315 -14.24 -24.34 -8.06
C LYS A 315 -13.89 -25.20 -6.85
N LEU A 316 -12.69 -25.82 -6.84
CA LEU A 316 -12.23 -26.64 -5.73
C LEU A 316 -12.07 -25.80 -4.46
N ALA A 317 -11.51 -24.61 -4.55
CA ALA A 317 -11.39 -23.68 -3.44
C ALA A 317 -12.78 -23.22 -2.93
N THR A 318 -13.75 -22.98 -3.83
CA THR A 318 -15.12 -22.60 -3.49
C THR A 318 -15.87 -23.75 -2.81
N LEU A 319 -15.64 -24.99 -3.22
CA LEU A 319 -16.21 -26.18 -2.55
C LEU A 319 -15.67 -26.36 -1.13
N THR A 320 -14.41 -25.98 -0.90
CA THR A 320 -13.77 -26.07 0.42
C THR A 320 -14.21 -24.95 1.34
N VAL A 321 -14.28 -23.71 0.83
CA VAL A 321 -14.79 -22.53 1.54
C VAL A 321 -16.13 -22.15 0.94
N ARG A 322 -17.22 -22.63 1.52
CA ARG A 322 -18.58 -22.42 1.01
C ARG A 322 -19.09 -21.01 1.29
N ASP A 323 -19.97 -20.50 0.42
CA ASP A 323 -20.71 -19.28 0.70
C ASP A 323 -21.78 -19.53 1.77
N ASN A 324 -21.87 -18.64 2.75
CA ASN A 324 -23.07 -18.49 3.57
C ASN A 324 -23.84 -17.31 2.96
N ASP A 325 -25.17 -17.32 2.95
CA ASP A 325 -26.05 -16.38 2.27
C ASP A 325 -26.00 -14.91 2.78
N THR A 326 -24.95 -14.52 3.47
CA THR A 326 -24.74 -13.13 3.88
C THR A 326 -23.99 -12.39 2.76
N VAL A 327 -24.66 -11.43 2.13
CA VAL A 327 -24.04 -10.47 1.21
C VAL A 327 -23.05 -9.64 2.04
N GLU A 328 -21.76 -9.92 1.92
CA GLU A 328 -20.71 -9.07 2.48
C GLU A 328 -20.74 -7.75 1.71
N ARG A 329 -21.21 -6.66 2.33
CA ARG A 329 -20.99 -5.31 1.80
C ARG A 329 -19.49 -5.04 1.83
N ILE A 330 -18.94 -4.60 0.72
CA ILE A 330 -17.55 -4.16 0.66
C ILE A 330 -17.48 -2.91 1.56
N ASP A 331 -16.76 -3.03 2.67
CA ASP A 331 -16.45 -1.92 3.57
C ASP A 331 -15.18 -1.24 3.04
N ASP A 332 -15.20 0.08 2.84
CA ASP A 332 -14.05 0.86 2.35
C ASP A 332 -12.79 0.61 3.20
N PHE A 333 -12.95 0.26 4.48
CA PHE A 333 -11.85 -0.08 5.39
C PHE A 333 -11.15 -1.42 5.09
N GLN A 334 -11.70 -2.24 4.19
CA GLN A 334 -10.98 -3.44 3.70
C GLN A 334 -9.73 -3.07 2.89
N LEU A 335 -9.65 -1.82 2.40
CA LEU A 335 -8.46 -1.26 1.76
C LEU A 335 -7.32 -1.01 2.76
N LEU A 336 -7.63 -0.84 4.06
CA LEU A 336 -6.66 -0.67 5.15
C LEU A 336 -6.26 -2.02 5.78
N ASP A 337 -6.01 -3.02 4.95
CA ASP A 337 -5.63 -4.36 5.39
C ASP A 337 -4.19 -4.39 5.92
N GLU A 338 -3.98 -4.94 7.13
CA GLU A 338 -2.65 -5.01 7.75
C GLU A 338 -1.63 -5.83 6.94
N ARG A 339 -2.08 -6.70 6.04
CA ARG A 339 -1.23 -7.44 5.12
C ARG A 339 -0.47 -6.54 4.17
N PHE A 340 -1.03 -5.37 3.84
CA PHE A 340 -0.36 -4.38 2.99
C PHE A 340 0.80 -3.67 3.69
N LEU A 341 0.88 -3.70 5.02
CA LEU A 341 2.01 -3.15 5.77
C LEU A 341 3.35 -3.83 5.39
N SER A 342 3.30 -5.04 4.85
CA SER A 342 4.48 -5.71 4.28
C SER A 342 5.00 -5.04 2.99
N ASN A 343 4.17 -4.22 2.33
CA ASN A 343 4.53 -3.38 1.19
C ASN A 343 4.10 -1.93 1.46
N PRO A 344 4.96 -1.15 2.14
CA PRO A 344 4.60 0.17 2.63
C PRO A 344 4.17 1.17 1.56
N ALA A 345 4.78 1.13 0.37
CA ALA A 345 4.43 2.03 -0.75
C ALA A 345 2.97 1.81 -1.19
N PHE A 346 2.55 0.54 -1.32
CA PHE A 346 1.17 0.19 -1.65
C PHE A 346 0.21 0.59 -0.52
N ALA A 347 0.59 0.36 0.74
CA ALA A 347 -0.24 0.74 1.89
C ALA A 347 -0.49 2.26 1.95
N VAL A 348 0.51 3.09 1.61
CA VAL A 348 0.35 4.56 1.47
C VAL A 348 -0.66 4.90 0.38
N GLU A 349 -0.59 4.24 -0.77
CA GLU A 349 -1.55 4.45 -1.87
C GLU A 349 -2.99 4.11 -1.44
N GLN A 350 -3.18 3.00 -0.70
CA GLN A 350 -4.49 2.65 -0.18
C GLN A 350 -4.99 3.66 0.87
N CYS A 351 -4.11 4.17 1.73
CA CYS A 351 -4.46 5.26 2.65
C CYS A 351 -4.96 6.49 1.86
N LYS A 352 -4.30 6.85 0.74
CA LYS A 352 -4.74 7.97 -0.11
C LYS A 352 -6.15 7.73 -0.65
N VAL A 353 -6.42 6.57 -1.23
CA VAL A 353 -7.75 6.22 -1.77
C VAL A 353 -8.85 6.33 -0.71
N VAL A 354 -8.59 5.85 0.52
CA VAL A 354 -9.57 5.92 1.61
C VAL A 354 -9.72 7.36 2.13
N THR A 355 -8.62 8.13 2.17
CA THR A 355 -8.66 9.56 2.55
C THR A 355 -9.39 10.39 1.49
N ASP A 356 -9.19 10.12 0.20
CA ASP A 356 -9.92 10.77 -0.89
C ASP A 356 -11.44 10.54 -0.74
N ARG A 357 -11.83 9.33 -0.34
CA ARG A 357 -13.24 9.03 -0.05
C ARG A 357 -13.76 9.77 1.19
N MET A 358 -12.96 9.91 2.24
CA MET A 358 -13.28 10.73 3.40
C MET A 358 -13.50 12.19 3.00
N ALA A 359 -12.60 12.76 2.20
CA ALA A 359 -12.72 14.13 1.69
C ALA A 359 -14.03 14.34 0.91
N GLU A 360 -14.42 13.41 0.02
CA GLU A 360 -15.69 13.48 -0.70
C GLU A 360 -16.90 13.51 0.25
N LEU A 361 -16.91 12.66 1.29
CA LEU A 361 -17.98 12.62 2.29
C LEU A 361 -18.03 13.91 3.11
N THR A 362 -16.89 14.45 3.49
CA THR A 362 -16.79 15.74 4.20
C THR A 362 -17.35 16.89 3.35
N ARG A 363 -17.00 16.92 2.06
CA ARG A 363 -17.56 17.91 1.11
C ARG A 363 -19.08 17.79 1.00
N GLU A 364 -19.61 16.56 0.97
CA GLU A 364 -21.05 16.32 0.97
C GLU A 364 -21.71 16.86 2.24
N ALA A 365 -21.16 16.57 3.43
CA ALA A 365 -21.70 17.01 4.71
C ALA A 365 -21.73 18.54 4.85
N ILE A 366 -20.61 19.20 4.52
CA ILE A 366 -20.55 20.66 4.65
C ILE A 366 -21.44 21.37 3.63
N PHE A 367 -21.59 20.83 2.40
CA PHE A 367 -22.49 21.42 1.41
C PHE A 367 -23.96 21.23 1.77
N ASP A 368 -24.34 20.09 2.34
CA ASP A 368 -25.69 19.87 2.86
C ASP A 368 -26.02 20.89 3.96
N ALA A 369 -25.10 21.14 4.91
CA ALA A 369 -25.26 22.13 5.96
C ALA A 369 -25.32 23.56 5.41
N ILE A 370 -24.45 23.96 4.48
CA ILE A 370 -24.47 25.29 3.85
C ILE A 370 -25.79 25.50 3.08
N ASN A 371 -26.31 24.48 2.39
CA ASN A 371 -27.57 24.61 1.66
C ASN A 371 -28.76 24.85 2.59
N LEU A 372 -28.76 24.33 3.81
CA LEU A 372 -29.78 24.62 4.82
C LEU A 372 -29.74 26.08 5.27
N ILE A 373 -28.58 26.69 5.39
CA ILE A 373 -28.41 28.10 5.75
C ILE A 373 -28.82 29.02 4.61
N ASP A 374 -28.49 28.63 3.37
CA ASP A 374 -28.69 29.43 2.16
C ASP A 374 -30.11 29.31 1.57
N GLY A 375 -31.11 29.18 2.42
CA GLY A 375 -32.52 29.17 2.04
C GLY A 375 -33.12 27.78 1.81
N GLY A 376 -32.42 26.72 2.15
CA GLY A 376 -32.97 25.36 2.17
C GLY A 376 -34.02 25.20 3.29
N ALA A 377 -35.08 24.44 3.00
CA ALA A 377 -36.06 24.12 4.04
C ALA A 377 -35.45 23.07 4.99
N TYR A 378 -35.44 23.37 6.30
CA TYR A 378 -35.04 22.37 7.29
C TYR A 378 -35.98 21.17 7.25
N THR A 379 -35.44 20.00 7.24
CA THR A 379 -36.15 18.74 7.43
C THR A 379 -35.32 17.82 8.34
N GLN A 380 -36.01 17.05 9.19
CA GLN A 380 -35.33 16.10 10.07
C GLN A 380 -34.47 15.07 9.24
N GLU A 381 -34.91 14.71 8.06
CA GLU A 381 -34.16 13.80 7.17
C GLU A 381 -32.79 14.39 6.76
N MET A 382 -32.72 15.71 6.50
CA MET A 382 -31.46 16.39 6.19
C MET A 382 -30.54 16.47 7.42
N ALA A 383 -31.09 16.75 8.60
CA ALA A 383 -30.34 16.75 9.85
C ALA A 383 -29.75 15.38 10.15
N ASP A 384 -30.58 14.34 10.14
CA ASP A 384 -30.14 12.95 10.34
C ASP A 384 -29.07 12.52 9.31
N ARG A 385 -29.13 13.05 8.09
CA ARG A 385 -28.12 12.78 7.05
C ARG A 385 -26.78 13.43 7.36
N VAL A 386 -26.76 14.69 7.80
CA VAL A 386 -25.52 15.40 8.19
C VAL A 386 -24.85 14.69 9.37
N GLU A 387 -25.62 14.34 10.41
CA GLU A 387 -25.11 13.57 11.56
C GLU A 387 -24.58 12.19 11.16
N ALA A 388 -25.27 11.48 10.25
CA ALA A 388 -24.82 10.19 9.77
C ALA A 388 -23.53 10.28 8.93
N LEU A 389 -23.33 11.38 8.20
CA LEU A 389 -22.09 11.66 7.47
C LEU A 389 -20.95 11.94 8.42
N GLU A 390 -21.14 12.80 9.43
CA GLU A 390 -20.15 13.11 10.47
C GLU A 390 -19.72 11.83 11.21
N THR A 391 -20.65 11.07 11.77
CA THR A 391 -20.36 9.78 12.44
C THR A 391 -19.57 8.82 11.53
N LYS A 392 -19.83 8.85 10.23
CA LYS A 392 -19.08 8.05 9.27
C LYS A 392 -17.67 8.62 9.07
N ILE A 393 -17.49 9.93 8.96
CA ILE A 393 -16.22 10.62 8.75
C ILE A 393 -15.31 10.44 9.98
N ASP A 394 -15.82 10.58 11.21
CA ASP A 394 -15.13 10.26 12.45
C ASP A 394 -14.56 8.83 12.44
N ARG A 395 -15.37 7.86 11.99
CA ARG A 395 -14.89 6.48 11.83
C ARG A 395 -13.76 6.35 10.79
N TYR A 396 -13.74 7.16 9.73
CA TYR A 396 -12.63 7.19 8.76
C TYR A 396 -11.36 7.74 9.41
N GLU A 397 -11.46 8.83 10.17
CA GLU A 397 -10.34 9.43 10.90
C GLU A 397 -9.68 8.41 11.83
N ASP A 398 -10.46 7.76 12.72
CA ASP A 398 -9.97 6.74 13.66
C ASP A 398 -9.27 5.57 12.94
N LYS A 399 -9.89 5.01 11.89
CA LYS A 399 -9.34 3.88 11.14
C LYS A 399 -8.09 4.23 10.36
N LEU A 400 -8.11 5.35 9.64
CA LEU A 400 -6.96 5.87 8.88
C LEU A 400 -5.81 6.23 9.83
N GLY A 401 -6.08 7.00 10.90
CA GLY A 401 -5.08 7.41 11.87
C GLY A 401 -4.37 6.20 12.50
N THR A 402 -5.15 5.23 12.98
CA THR A 402 -4.60 3.98 13.55
C THR A 402 -3.75 3.21 12.55
N TYR A 403 -4.19 3.08 11.31
CA TYR A 403 -3.45 2.35 10.27
C TYR A 403 -2.18 3.09 9.84
N MET A 404 -2.26 4.41 9.61
CA MET A 404 -1.13 5.23 9.21
C MET A 404 -0.05 5.33 10.30
N VAL A 405 -0.41 5.33 11.60
CA VAL A 405 0.55 5.23 12.72
C VAL A 405 1.30 3.90 12.71
N LYS A 406 0.65 2.78 12.34
CA LYS A 406 1.36 1.51 12.14
C LYS A 406 2.31 1.59 10.95
N LEU A 407 1.85 2.19 9.85
CA LEU A 407 2.60 2.32 8.60
C LEU A 407 3.83 3.25 8.76
N SER A 408 3.76 4.29 9.60
CA SER A 408 4.89 5.20 9.85
C SER A 408 6.11 4.53 10.49
N ARG A 409 5.94 3.33 11.08
CA ARG A 409 7.04 2.53 11.63
C ARG A 409 7.82 1.75 10.56
N ALA A 410 7.27 1.66 9.34
CA ALA A 410 7.92 1.00 8.23
C ALA A 410 8.98 1.91 7.59
N LYS A 411 9.93 1.32 6.84
CA LYS A 411 10.89 2.09 6.05
C LYS A 411 10.21 2.58 4.77
N LEU A 412 9.79 3.83 4.77
CA LEU A 412 9.18 4.51 3.64
C LEU A 412 10.25 5.15 2.74
N SER A 413 9.94 5.29 1.45
CA SER A 413 10.67 6.21 0.59
C SER A 413 10.37 7.66 1.02
N ARG A 414 11.23 8.62 0.65
CA ARG A 414 10.98 10.04 0.95
C ARG A 414 9.62 10.50 0.42
N LYS A 415 9.27 10.08 -0.82
CA LYS A 415 7.98 10.40 -1.43
C LYS A 415 6.81 9.82 -0.63
N ASP A 416 6.88 8.55 -0.26
CA ASP A 416 5.81 7.89 0.50
C ASP A 416 5.69 8.47 1.92
N GLY A 417 6.83 8.83 2.52
CA GLY A 417 6.85 9.54 3.81
C GLY A 417 6.18 10.91 3.74
N HIS A 418 6.41 11.68 2.68
CA HIS A 418 5.72 12.94 2.44
C HIS A 418 4.22 12.74 2.25
N THR A 419 3.82 11.78 1.40
CA THR A 419 2.39 11.45 1.21
C THR A 419 1.74 11.05 2.52
N LEU A 420 2.36 10.16 3.30
CA LEU A 420 1.83 9.72 4.59
C LEU A 420 1.67 10.89 5.58
N SER A 421 2.65 11.80 5.62
CA SER A 421 2.61 13.00 6.47
C SER A 421 1.45 13.93 6.05
N LEU A 422 1.29 14.17 4.75
CA LEU A 422 0.19 14.97 4.22
C LEU A 422 -1.17 14.37 4.63
N LEU A 423 -1.35 13.06 4.43
CA LEU A 423 -2.60 12.38 4.78
C LEU A 423 -2.90 12.46 6.27
N LEU A 424 -1.89 12.24 7.14
CA LEU A 424 -2.05 12.28 8.60
C LEU A 424 -2.51 13.65 9.11
N HIS A 425 -2.02 14.74 8.50
CA HIS A 425 -2.48 16.08 8.86
C HIS A 425 -3.88 16.37 8.31
N SER A 426 -4.14 15.98 7.07
CA SER A 426 -5.41 16.31 6.39
C SER A 426 -6.62 15.59 6.95
N ILE A 427 -6.50 14.35 7.49
CA ILE A 427 -7.66 13.61 8.02
C ILE A 427 -8.32 14.35 9.20
N SER A 428 -7.50 14.98 10.06
CA SER A 428 -8.03 15.74 11.19
C SER A 428 -8.74 17.02 10.74
N ASP A 429 -8.26 17.70 9.69
CA ASP A 429 -8.95 18.87 9.14
C ASP A 429 -10.25 18.47 8.44
N PHE A 430 -10.33 17.32 7.77
CA PHE A 430 -11.58 16.81 7.20
C PHE A 430 -12.61 16.47 8.27
N GLU A 431 -12.21 15.84 9.38
CA GLU A 431 -13.08 15.58 10.52
C GLU A 431 -13.60 16.89 11.11
N ARG A 432 -12.73 17.87 11.38
CA ARG A 432 -13.12 19.18 11.90
C ARG A 432 -14.12 19.92 11.00
N ILE A 433 -13.94 19.85 9.67
CA ILE A 433 -14.91 20.44 8.74
C ILE A 433 -16.27 19.74 8.85
N SER A 434 -16.33 18.42 9.08
CA SER A 434 -17.59 17.73 9.30
C SER A 434 -18.26 18.06 10.65
N ASP A 435 -17.49 18.27 11.71
CA ASP A 435 -17.98 18.79 13.00
C ASP A 435 -18.65 20.15 12.83
N HIS A 436 -18.01 21.03 12.03
CA HIS A 436 -18.59 22.34 11.73
C HIS A 436 -19.87 22.22 10.89
N ALA A 437 -20.02 21.20 10.05
CA ALA A 437 -21.27 20.96 9.33
C ALA A 437 -22.42 20.60 10.28
N VAL A 438 -22.17 19.80 11.33
CA VAL A 438 -23.16 19.52 12.38
C VAL A 438 -23.51 20.79 13.17
N ASN A 439 -22.52 21.58 13.58
CA ASN A 439 -22.77 22.84 14.29
C ASN A 439 -23.62 23.85 13.47
N LEU A 440 -23.39 23.88 12.14
CA LEU A 440 -24.20 24.71 11.24
C LEU A 440 -25.63 24.17 11.13
N MET A 441 -25.81 22.85 11.04
CA MET A 441 -27.14 22.22 11.06
C MET A 441 -27.88 22.49 12.36
N ASP A 442 -27.21 22.39 13.53
CA ASP A 442 -27.78 22.69 14.84
C ASP A 442 -28.29 24.14 14.90
N SER A 443 -27.54 25.09 14.33
CA SER A 443 -27.93 26.48 14.22
C SER A 443 -29.23 26.65 13.41
N VAL A 444 -29.38 25.92 12.31
CA VAL A 444 -30.59 25.92 11.47
C VAL A 444 -31.77 25.24 12.19
N GLN A 445 -31.52 24.16 12.92
CA GLN A 445 -32.52 23.48 13.74
C GLN A 445 -33.06 24.42 14.84
N GLU A 446 -32.17 25.14 15.54
CA GLU A 446 -32.56 26.14 16.53
C GLU A 446 -33.46 27.21 15.92
N MET A 447 -33.11 27.72 14.73
CA MET A 447 -33.95 28.69 14.03
C MET A 447 -35.33 28.15 13.69
N HIS A 448 -35.37 26.90 13.20
CA HIS A 448 -36.63 26.22 12.85
C HIS A 448 -37.53 26.04 14.09
N ASP A 449 -36.98 25.51 15.19
CA ASP A 449 -37.74 25.22 16.42
C ASP A 449 -38.29 26.48 17.08
N LYS A 450 -37.50 27.56 17.06
CA LYS A 450 -37.88 28.87 17.59
C LYS A 450 -38.65 29.75 16.60
N LYS A 451 -38.86 29.27 15.36
CA LYS A 451 -39.52 30.00 14.25
C LYS A 451 -38.87 31.36 13.99
N MET A 452 -37.57 31.42 14.03
CA MET A 452 -36.77 32.61 13.73
C MET A 452 -36.37 32.64 12.24
N SER A 453 -36.24 33.83 11.68
CA SER A 453 -35.76 34.06 10.33
C SER A 453 -34.89 35.30 10.25
N PHE A 454 -33.87 35.27 9.43
CA PHE A 454 -33.06 36.46 9.14
C PHE A 454 -33.81 37.45 8.26
N SER A 455 -33.52 38.76 8.41
CA SER A 455 -33.99 39.77 7.48
C SER A 455 -33.43 39.50 6.05
N SER A 456 -34.10 40.03 5.02
CA SER A 456 -33.63 39.89 3.63
C SER A 456 -32.20 40.40 3.42
N ALA A 457 -31.80 41.44 4.15
CA ALA A 457 -30.45 41.97 4.14
C ALA A 457 -29.43 40.99 4.76
N ALA A 458 -29.74 40.42 5.94
CA ALA A 458 -28.86 39.44 6.59
C ALA A 458 -28.78 38.12 5.78
N ALA A 459 -29.90 37.68 5.23
CA ALA A 459 -29.94 36.52 4.35
C ALA A 459 -29.06 36.70 3.08
N GLY A 460 -29.12 37.89 2.46
CA GLY A 460 -28.27 38.23 1.32
C GLY A 460 -26.77 38.29 1.66
N GLU A 461 -26.43 38.76 2.87
CA GLU A 461 -25.02 38.72 3.35
C GLU A 461 -24.56 37.29 3.62
N LEU A 462 -25.38 36.44 4.24
CA LEU A 462 -25.09 35.04 4.48
C LEU A 462 -24.98 34.25 3.19
N HIS A 463 -25.79 34.56 2.16
CA HIS A 463 -25.67 33.93 0.84
C HIS A 463 -24.30 34.18 0.20
N VAL A 464 -23.81 35.42 0.21
CA VAL A 464 -22.46 35.74 -0.30
C VAL A 464 -21.39 35.03 0.50
N PHE A 465 -21.53 34.97 1.82
CA PHE A 465 -20.60 34.27 2.70
C PHE A 465 -20.59 32.75 2.40
N ALA A 466 -21.77 32.13 2.29
CA ALA A 466 -21.93 30.73 1.93
C ALA A 466 -21.28 30.39 0.57
N ASP A 467 -21.44 31.27 -0.43
CA ASP A 467 -20.81 31.08 -1.74
C ASP A 467 -19.27 31.15 -1.70
N ALA A 468 -18.71 32.05 -0.87
CA ALA A 468 -17.27 32.11 -0.65
C ALA A 468 -16.74 30.83 0.04
N VAL A 469 -17.47 30.32 1.04
CA VAL A 469 -17.13 29.08 1.75
C VAL A 469 -17.25 27.87 0.81
N ARG A 470 -18.26 27.80 -0.05
CA ARG A 470 -18.35 26.74 -1.08
C ARG A 470 -17.16 26.78 -2.04
N ASP A 471 -16.71 27.96 -2.46
CA ASP A 471 -15.58 28.10 -3.37
C ASP A 471 -14.26 27.64 -2.71
N ILE A 472 -14.00 28.03 -1.46
CA ILE A 472 -12.78 27.60 -0.74
C ILE A 472 -12.75 26.09 -0.48
N VAL A 473 -13.88 25.49 -0.08
CA VAL A 473 -14.00 24.03 0.08
C VAL A 473 -13.71 23.33 -1.24
N ASN A 474 -14.32 23.77 -2.35
CA ASN A 474 -14.05 23.16 -3.66
C ASN A 474 -12.57 23.27 -4.05
N ARG A 475 -11.95 24.44 -3.90
CA ARG A 475 -10.55 24.64 -4.26
C ARG A 475 -9.61 23.80 -3.42
N SER A 476 -9.79 23.80 -2.10
CA SER A 476 -8.96 23.02 -1.18
C SER A 476 -9.10 21.52 -1.44
N PHE A 477 -10.31 21.02 -1.58
CA PHE A 477 -10.56 19.59 -1.78
C PHE A 477 -10.17 19.12 -3.18
N ASP A 478 -10.44 19.90 -4.23
CA ASP A 478 -10.01 19.56 -5.59
C ASP A 478 -8.49 19.60 -5.72
N SER A 479 -7.81 20.54 -5.05
CA SER A 479 -6.36 20.55 -5.00
C SER A 479 -5.79 19.29 -4.34
N PHE A 480 -6.40 18.85 -3.24
CA PHE A 480 -6.01 17.64 -2.51
C PHE A 480 -6.25 16.37 -3.33
N LEU A 481 -7.45 16.22 -3.90
CA LEU A 481 -7.84 15.03 -4.68
C LEU A 481 -7.01 14.85 -5.95
N HIS A 482 -6.60 15.96 -6.59
CA HIS A 482 -5.86 15.95 -7.86
C HIS A 482 -4.37 16.26 -7.73
N ASP A 483 -3.86 16.42 -6.51
CA ASP A 483 -2.47 16.83 -6.22
C ASP A 483 -2.07 18.15 -6.94
N ASP A 484 -3.04 19.11 -7.05
CA ASP A 484 -2.83 20.38 -7.78
C ASP A 484 -2.32 21.49 -6.85
N VAL A 485 -1.00 21.58 -6.70
CA VAL A 485 -0.33 22.63 -5.91
C VAL A 485 -0.60 24.05 -6.42
N LYS A 486 -0.94 24.24 -7.70
CA LYS A 486 -1.27 25.57 -8.22
C LYS A 486 -2.64 26.02 -7.71
N LEU A 487 -3.60 25.11 -7.69
CA LEU A 487 -4.91 25.36 -7.12
C LEU A 487 -4.81 25.59 -5.61
N ALA A 488 -3.98 24.82 -4.89
CA ALA A 488 -3.74 25.00 -3.46
C ALA A 488 -3.27 26.42 -3.12
N LYS A 489 -2.42 27.05 -3.93
CA LYS A 489 -1.95 28.43 -3.72
C LYS A 489 -3.04 29.48 -3.81
N THR A 490 -4.19 29.19 -4.42
CA THR A 490 -5.31 30.12 -4.52
C THR A 490 -6.25 30.09 -3.32
N VAL A 491 -6.02 29.17 -2.39
CA VAL A 491 -6.88 28.99 -1.19
C VAL A 491 -6.63 30.09 -0.17
N GLU A 492 -5.38 30.42 0.13
CA GLU A 492 -5.03 31.40 1.15
C GLU A 492 -5.53 32.84 0.85
N PRO A 493 -5.44 33.35 -0.41
CA PRO A 493 -6.05 34.66 -0.73
C PRO A 493 -7.58 34.67 -0.57
N LEU A 494 -8.24 33.51 -0.77
CA LEU A 494 -9.68 33.38 -0.58
C LEU A 494 -10.05 33.30 0.91
N GLU A 495 -9.23 32.64 1.73
CA GLU A 495 -9.37 32.61 3.18
C GLU A 495 -9.30 34.01 3.77
N ALA A 496 -8.30 34.82 3.40
CA ALA A 496 -8.20 36.20 3.84
C ALA A 496 -9.46 37.03 3.47
N CYS A 497 -10.00 36.84 2.26
CA CYS A 497 -11.26 37.48 1.86
C CYS A 497 -12.45 37.00 2.71
N ILE A 498 -12.50 35.72 3.10
CA ILE A 498 -13.53 35.14 3.95
C ILE A 498 -13.47 35.73 5.38
N ASP A 499 -12.29 35.94 5.91
CA ASP A 499 -12.07 36.61 7.21
C ASP A 499 -12.63 38.04 7.19
N ASP A 500 -12.38 38.79 6.14
CA ASP A 500 -12.93 40.13 5.95
C ASP A 500 -14.45 40.11 5.83
N ILE A 501 -15.02 39.13 5.13
CA ILE A 501 -16.49 38.96 5.07
C ILE A 501 -17.04 38.68 6.47
N ASN A 502 -16.43 37.79 7.26
CA ASN A 502 -16.83 37.47 8.63
C ASN A 502 -16.88 38.72 9.52
N VAL A 503 -15.80 39.54 9.50
CA VAL A 503 -15.72 40.79 10.25
C VAL A 503 -16.84 41.77 9.84
N ASN A 504 -17.06 41.91 8.53
CA ASN A 504 -18.07 42.82 7.98
C ASN A 504 -19.51 42.38 8.32
N VAL A 505 -19.82 41.08 8.19
CA VAL A 505 -21.13 40.51 8.52
C VAL A 505 -21.46 40.73 10.01
N LYS A 506 -20.50 40.43 10.90
CA LYS A 506 -20.62 40.66 12.34
C LYS A 506 -20.82 42.15 12.66
N SER A 507 -20.06 43.04 12.03
CA SER A 507 -20.19 44.50 12.24
C SER A 507 -21.56 45.04 11.81
N ARG A 508 -22.04 44.64 10.61
CA ARG A 508 -23.36 45.04 10.11
C ARG A 508 -24.50 44.46 10.98
N HIS A 509 -24.32 43.30 11.58
CA HIS A 509 -25.27 42.72 12.48
C HIS A 509 -25.39 43.55 13.80
N ILE A 510 -24.25 44.00 14.36
CA ILE A 510 -24.22 44.87 15.51
C ILE A 510 -24.98 46.20 15.21
N GLU A 511 -24.83 46.74 14.01
CA GLU A 511 -25.58 47.93 13.58
C GLU A 511 -27.09 47.66 13.53
N ARG A 512 -27.53 46.51 12.99
CA ARG A 512 -28.94 46.08 13.01
C ARG A 512 -29.50 45.89 14.42
N LEU A 513 -28.69 45.33 15.34
CA LEU A 513 -29.08 45.22 16.77
C LEU A 513 -29.28 46.59 17.42
N THR A 514 -28.37 47.54 17.21
CA THR A 514 -28.45 48.89 17.80
C THR A 514 -29.62 49.70 17.25
N THR A 515 -30.03 49.44 16.02
CA THR A 515 -31.19 50.10 15.37
C THR A 515 -32.51 49.37 15.61
N GLY A 516 -32.51 48.26 16.35
CA GLY A 516 -33.72 47.50 16.68
C GLY A 516 -34.28 46.67 15.51
N GLN A 517 -33.50 46.46 14.47
CA GLN A 517 -33.87 45.67 13.28
C GLN A 517 -33.60 44.18 13.42
N CYS A 518 -33.00 43.74 14.53
CA CYS A 518 -32.69 42.36 14.81
C CYS A 518 -32.85 42.04 16.30
N THR A 519 -33.06 40.78 16.65
CA THR A 519 -33.10 40.29 18.03
C THR A 519 -31.73 39.81 18.50
N ILE A 520 -31.51 39.81 19.82
CA ILE A 520 -30.27 39.29 20.43
C ILE A 520 -30.11 37.80 20.13
N GLU A 521 -31.19 37.03 20.12
CA GLU A 521 -31.18 35.58 19.86
C GLU A 521 -30.69 35.29 18.45
N LEU A 522 -31.20 36.02 17.43
CA LEU A 522 -30.67 35.92 16.06
C LEU A 522 -29.19 36.33 15.95
N GLY A 523 -28.74 37.22 16.88
CA GLY A 523 -27.34 37.59 16.98
C GLY A 523 -26.43 36.46 17.38
N PHE A 524 -26.86 35.62 18.32
CA PHE A 524 -26.10 34.43 18.69
C PHE A 524 -26.01 33.42 17.51
N VAL A 525 -27.16 33.11 16.90
CA VAL A 525 -27.20 32.20 15.77
C VAL A 525 -26.33 32.69 14.60
N LEU A 526 -26.39 33.99 14.25
CA LEU A 526 -25.53 34.54 13.21
C LEU A 526 -24.04 34.43 13.56
N THR A 527 -23.70 34.66 14.83
CA THR A 527 -22.32 34.56 15.31
C THR A 527 -21.82 33.13 15.22
N ASP A 528 -22.65 32.16 15.57
CA ASP A 528 -22.31 30.73 15.48
C ASP A 528 -22.13 30.32 14.04
N ILE A 529 -23.05 30.67 13.13
CA ILE A 529 -22.93 30.38 11.69
C ILE A 529 -21.63 31.00 11.12
N SER A 530 -21.40 32.29 11.39
CA SER A 530 -20.27 33.01 10.84
C SER A 530 -18.93 32.52 11.40
N THR A 531 -18.88 32.04 12.64
CA THR A 531 -17.70 31.44 13.24
C THR A 531 -17.43 30.04 12.65
N ASN A 532 -18.47 29.24 12.45
CA ASN A 532 -18.29 27.95 11.81
C ASN A 532 -17.82 28.07 10.34
N PHE A 533 -18.31 29.07 9.59
CA PHE A 533 -17.85 29.35 8.25
C PHE A 533 -16.37 29.74 8.19
N GLU A 534 -15.93 30.63 9.10
CA GLU A 534 -14.52 31.02 9.24
C GLU A 534 -13.65 29.81 9.59
N ARG A 535 -14.06 28.95 10.55
CA ARG A 535 -13.32 27.74 10.92
C ARG A 535 -13.21 26.73 9.77
N VAL A 536 -14.26 26.56 8.99
CA VAL A 536 -14.18 25.73 7.76
C VAL A 536 -13.16 26.30 6.79
N SER A 537 -13.08 27.63 6.64
CA SER A 537 -12.07 28.29 5.82
C SER A 537 -10.66 28.05 6.33
N ASP A 538 -10.42 28.17 7.65
CA ASP A 538 -9.14 27.89 8.31
C ASP A 538 -8.66 26.46 8.01
N HIS A 539 -9.54 25.46 8.17
CA HIS A 539 -9.20 24.06 7.90
C HIS A 539 -8.92 23.80 6.42
N CYS A 540 -9.63 24.46 5.51
CA CYS A 540 -9.36 24.43 4.07
C CYS A 540 -7.96 25.00 3.74
N SER A 541 -7.58 26.11 4.39
CA SER A 541 -6.25 26.69 4.27
C SER A 541 -5.17 25.74 4.79
N ASN A 542 -5.36 25.11 5.96
CA ASN A 542 -4.43 24.12 6.50
C ASN A 542 -4.14 23.00 5.51
N ILE A 543 -5.19 22.38 4.91
CA ILE A 543 -5.06 21.31 3.92
C ILE A 543 -4.20 21.78 2.72
N ALA A 544 -4.47 22.97 2.20
CA ALA A 544 -3.73 23.56 1.08
C ALA A 544 -2.26 23.84 1.45
N VAL A 545 -2.00 24.34 2.64
CA VAL A 545 -0.64 24.62 3.15
C VAL A 545 0.16 23.33 3.30
N TYR A 546 -0.40 22.26 3.87
CA TYR A 546 0.28 20.96 3.97
C TYR A 546 0.68 20.43 2.59
N GLN A 547 -0.20 20.58 1.60
CA GLN A 547 0.08 20.14 0.23
C GLN A 547 1.25 20.91 -0.41
N ILE A 548 1.44 22.18 -0.05
CA ILE A 548 2.53 23.01 -0.57
C ILE A 548 3.85 22.74 0.16
N GLN A 549 3.81 22.58 1.48
CA GLN A 549 4.99 22.52 2.36
C GLN A 549 5.60 21.12 2.49
N VAL A 550 4.78 20.09 2.66
CA VAL A 550 5.27 18.73 2.90
C VAL A 550 6.25 18.26 1.82
N PRO A 551 6.05 18.50 0.51
CA PRO A 551 7.02 18.13 -0.51
C PRO A 551 8.37 18.86 -0.42
N LYS A 552 8.44 20.00 0.29
CA LYS A 552 9.64 20.80 0.48
C LYS A 552 10.40 20.48 1.77
N ASP A 553 9.89 19.57 2.62
CA ASP A 553 10.37 19.32 3.99
C ASP A 553 10.26 20.55 4.92
N GLU A 554 9.35 21.45 4.62
CA GLU A 554 9.02 22.61 5.44
C GLU A 554 7.81 22.24 6.30
N TYR A 555 7.93 22.31 7.62
CA TYR A 555 6.87 21.86 8.55
C TYR A 555 6.33 23.00 9.43
N ASP A 556 6.79 24.24 9.22
CA ASP A 556 6.32 25.41 9.95
C ASP A 556 5.28 26.18 9.11
N THR A 557 4.00 25.85 9.36
CA THR A 557 2.86 26.49 8.69
C THR A 557 2.79 27.99 8.95
N HIS A 558 3.17 28.43 10.16
CA HIS A 558 3.14 29.85 10.50
C HIS A 558 4.23 30.65 9.79
N GLU A 559 5.43 30.09 9.64
CA GLU A 559 6.52 30.73 8.90
C GLU A 559 6.19 30.83 7.40
N TYR A 560 5.54 29.81 6.83
CA TYR A 560 5.10 29.85 5.43
C TYR A 560 4.04 30.93 5.20
N LEU A 561 3.00 30.98 6.03
CA LEU A 561 1.93 31.96 5.91
C LEU A 561 2.48 33.40 6.04
N GLN A 562 3.44 33.63 6.95
CA GLN A 562 4.13 34.92 7.05
C GLN A 562 4.96 35.22 5.80
N ASN A 563 5.65 34.24 5.24
CA ASN A 563 6.48 34.40 4.03
C ASN A 563 5.64 34.65 2.78
N VAL A 564 4.49 33.97 2.62
CA VAL A 564 3.54 34.19 1.50
C VAL A 564 2.94 35.59 1.60
N LYS A 565 2.51 36.01 2.77
CA LYS A 565 2.01 37.38 3.02
C LYS A 565 3.09 38.46 2.86
N HIS A 566 4.40 38.13 2.90
CA HIS A 566 5.50 39.10 2.82
C HIS A 566 6.38 39.04 1.57
N GLN A 567 6.44 37.95 0.81
CA GLN A 567 7.37 37.78 -0.33
C GLN A 567 6.72 37.63 -1.72
N GLU A 568 5.49 37.12 -1.83
CA GLU A 568 4.74 36.98 -3.10
C GLU A 568 3.60 38.01 -3.22
N HIS A 569 3.71 39.17 -2.59
CA HIS A 569 2.69 40.22 -2.49
C HIS A 569 1.89 40.52 -3.77
N ALA A 570 2.51 40.59 -4.92
CA ALA A 570 1.82 41.07 -6.12
C ALA A 570 0.83 40.06 -6.74
N GLU A 571 1.01 38.75 -6.53
CA GLU A 571 0.11 37.72 -7.02
C GLU A 571 -0.99 37.47 -6.00
N PHE A 572 -0.64 37.39 -4.74
CA PHE A 572 -1.57 37.26 -3.61
C PHE A 572 -2.56 38.44 -3.58
N ASP A 573 -2.07 39.69 -3.54
CA ASP A 573 -2.90 40.90 -3.49
C ASP A 573 -3.84 41.01 -4.70
N ARG A 574 -3.38 40.55 -5.87
CA ARG A 574 -4.21 40.57 -7.08
C ARG A 574 -5.36 39.55 -7.00
N GLU A 575 -5.10 38.36 -6.46
CA GLU A 575 -6.11 37.33 -6.30
C GLU A 575 -7.09 37.71 -5.19
N GLU A 576 -6.60 38.19 -4.04
CA GLU A 576 -7.40 38.69 -2.94
C GLU A 576 -8.36 39.80 -3.40
N MET A 577 -7.88 40.84 -4.10
CA MET A 577 -8.72 41.88 -4.68
C MET A 577 -9.76 41.33 -5.67
N ALA A 578 -9.43 40.26 -6.39
CA ALA A 578 -10.38 39.62 -7.30
C ALA A 578 -11.51 38.92 -6.54
N TYR A 579 -11.17 38.27 -5.41
CA TYR A 579 -12.17 37.64 -4.52
C TYR A 579 -13.02 38.68 -3.77
N GLU A 580 -12.42 39.75 -3.22
CA GLU A 580 -13.17 40.85 -2.60
C GLU A 580 -14.20 41.48 -3.54
N LYS A 581 -13.83 41.62 -4.83
CA LYS A 581 -14.74 42.11 -5.87
C LYS A 581 -15.86 41.10 -6.15
N ARG A 582 -15.54 39.82 -6.17
CA ARG A 582 -16.49 38.72 -6.47
C ARG A 582 -17.48 38.51 -5.33
N TYR A 583 -17.02 38.54 -4.11
CA TYR A 583 -17.79 38.27 -2.89
C TYR A 583 -18.15 39.55 -2.13
N ARG A 584 -18.35 40.63 -2.86
CA ARG A 584 -18.76 41.90 -2.26
C ARG A 584 -20.15 41.78 -1.63
N LEU A 585 -20.25 42.11 -0.34
CA LEU A 585 -21.51 42.13 0.37
C LEU A 585 -22.50 43.15 -0.25
N PRO A 586 -23.82 42.85 -0.26
CA PRO A 586 -24.85 43.75 -0.78
C PRO A 586 -24.80 45.16 -0.13
N ASP A 587 -25.08 46.21 -0.90
CA ASP A 587 -25.14 47.59 -0.37
C ASP A 587 -26.36 47.75 0.54
N VAL A 588 -26.16 48.16 1.79
CA VAL A 588 -27.20 48.34 2.81
C VAL A 588 -28.33 49.27 2.32
N ALA A 589 -28.01 50.29 1.54
CA ALA A 589 -28.98 51.26 1.03
C ALA A 589 -29.98 50.69 0.01
N LYS A 590 -29.61 49.65 -0.74
CA LYS A 590 -30.49 49.00 -1.72
C LYS A 590 -31.43 47.95 -1.09
N ALA A 591 -31.02 47.31 0.01
CA ALA A 591 -31.83 46.35 0.72
C ALA A 591 -33.00 47.01 1.45
N GLN A 592 -32.81 48.22 2.01
CA GLN A 592 -33.84 48.97 2.69
C GLN A 592 -34.94 49.52 1.77
N THR A 593 -34.63 49.78 0.50
CA THR A 593 -35.62 50.24 -0.50
C THR A 593 -36.52 49.11 -1.03
N ALA A 594 -36.07 47.88 -0.96
CA ALA A 594 -36.90 46.72 -1.35
C ALA A 594 -37.92 46.37 -0.25
N GLU A 595 -37.60 46.51 1.03
CA GLU A 595 -38.53 46.27 2.15
C GLU A 595 -39.56 47.41 2.36
N ALA A 596 -39.30 48.61 1.87
CA ALA A 596 -40.23 49.74 1.96
C ALA A 596 -41.25 49.76 0.79
N GLY A 597 -41.14 48.86 -0.15
CA GLY A 597 -41.96 48.78 -1.37
C GLY A 597 -42.95 47.61 -1.44
N GLU A 598 -42.94 46.70 -0.44
CA GLU A 598 -44.01 45.71 -0.18
C GLU A 598 -44.86 46.13 1.01
#